data_d82385b3665b90b69053fecb98d3298c
#
_entry.id   d82385b3665b90b69053fecb98d3298c
#
_cell.length_a   1.000
_cell.length_b   1.000
_cell.length_c   1.000
_cell.angle_alpha   90.00
_cell.angle_beta   90.00
_cell.angle_gamma   90.00
#
_symmetry.space_group_name_H-M   'P 1'
#
loop_
_entity.id
_entity.type
_entity.pdbx_description
1 polymer ?
#
loop_
_entity_poly.entity_id
_entity_poly.type
_entity_poly.pdbx_seq_one_letter_code
_entity_poly.pdbx_strand_id
1 'polypeptide(L)'
;MKTTLKLALVAAAAVAAFGAHAQDFPAKDKTVTLVVPFAAGGPTDRVARDLAEALRKPLGATVVVDNTAGAGSSIGAARVARATPDGYTLLLNHIGMSTMPALYRKLSFSVPNDFEYLGMVNEVPMTLIARPTMPANNFKELTAWIQQNKGKINLGN
;
A
#
# COMPACT_ATOMS: atom_id res chain seq x y z
N MET A 1 -45.75 -0.95 37.06
CA MET A 1 -45.25 0.14 36.21
C MET A 1 -43.73 0.12 35.96
N LYS A 2 -42.87 -0.13 36.92
CA LYS A 2 -41.40 -0.14 36.71
C LYS A 2 -40.89 -1.30 35.84
N THR A 3 -41.54 -2.46 35.86
CA THR A 3 -41.18 -3.67 35.10
C THR A 3 -41.57 -3.58 33.63
N THR A 4 -42.73 -3.04 33.33
CA THR A 4 -43.23 -2.83 31.96
C THR A 4 -42.39 -1.78 31.19
N LEU A 5 -41.94 -0.72 31.90
CA LEU A 5 -41.05 0.29 31.32
C LEU A 5 -39.67 -0.28 30.96
N LYS A 6 -39.13 -1.18 31.80
CA LYS A 6 -37.85 -1.85 31.51
C LYS A 6 -37.94 -2.79 30.29
N LEU A 7 -39.02 -3.56 30.17
CA LEU A 7 -39.28 -4.41 29.01
C LEU A 7 -39.40 -3.61 27.72
N ALA A 8 -40.10 -2.47 27.75
CA ALA A 8 -40.23 -1.60 26.58
C ALA A 8 -38.91 -0.98 26.15
N LEU A 9 -38.02 -0.62 27.11
CA LEU A 9 -36.66 -0.11 26.79
C LEU A 9 -35.78 -1.17 26.15
N VAL A 10 -35.83 -2.41 26.62
CA VAL A 10 -35.07 -3.52 26.05
C VAL A 10 -35.55 -3.88 24.65
N ALA A 11 -36.86 -3.88 24.42
CA ALA A 11 -37.44 -4.11 23.10
C ALA A 11 -37.08 -2.99 22.11
N ALA A 12 -37.09 -1.73 22.53
CA ALA A 12 -36.68 -0.59 21.70
C ALA A 12 -35.17 -0.65 21.34
N ALA A 13 -34.31 -1.06 22.29
CA ALA A 13 -32.88 -1.25 22.04
C ALA A 13 -32.60 -2.42 21.07
N ALA A 14 -33.38 -3.51 21.15
CA ALA A 14 -33.25 -4.64 20.23
C ALA A 14 -33.66 -4.26 18.80
N VAL A 15 -34.70 -3.46 18.61
CA VAL A 15 -35.14 -2.98 17.28
C VAL A 15 -34.13 -2.02 16.68
N ALA A 16 -33.48 -1.18 17.47
CA ALA A 16 -32.42 -0.27 17.01
C ALA A 16 -31.15 -1.03 16.56
N ALA A 17 -30.84 -2.21 17.12
CA ALA A 17 -29.71 -3.01 16.75
C ALA A 17 -29.84 -3.71 15.36
N PHE A 18 -31.09 -3.93 14.89
CA PHE A 18 -31.34 -4.51 13.56
C PHE A 18 -31.29 -3.49 12.42
N GLY A 19 -31.21 -2.18 12.73
CA GLY A 19 -31.16 -1.11 11.74
C GLY A 19 -29.75 -0.74 11.25
N ALA A 20 -28.69 -1.40 11.73
CA ALA A 20 -27.34 -1.21 11.21
C ALA A 20 -27.19 -1.96 9.89
N HIS A 21 -27.75 -1.42 8.81
CA HIS A 21 -27.40 -1.88 7.46
C HIS A 21 -25.91 -1.63 7.25
N ALA A 22 -25.15 -2.68 7.01
CA ALA A 22 -23.80 -2.53 6.44
C ALA A 22 -23.96 -1.71 5.15
N GLN A 23 -23.30 -0.57 5.07
CA GLN A 23 -23.29 0.20 3.83
C GLN A 23 -22.69 -0.67 2.75
N ASP A 24 -23.38 -0.81 1.61
CA ASP A 24 -22.84 -1.51 0.45
C ASP A 24 -21.47 -0.90 0.07
N PHE A 25 -20.44 -1.74 0.01
CA PHE A 25 -19.12 -1.32 -0.44
C PHE A 25 -18.88 -1.82 -1.89
N PRO A 26 -18.45 -0.96 -2.77
CA PRO A 26 -18.38 0.50 -2.62
C PRO A 26 -19.77 1.16 -2.70
N ALA A 27 -19.98 2.22 -1.90
CA ALA A 27 -21.20 3.00 -2.00
C ALA A 27 -21.27 3.67 -3.39
N LYS A 28 -22.48 3.76 -3.92
CA LYS A 28 -22.76 4.42 -5.20
C LYS A 28 -22.17 5.83 -5.17
N ASP A 29 -21.50 6.22 -6.28
CA ASP A 29 -20.87 7.53 -6.47
C ASP A 29 -19.59 7.80 -5.65
N LYS A 30 -19.10 6.84 -4.85
CA LYS A 30 -17.78 6.95 -4.22
C LYS A 30 -16.65 6.47 -5.15
N THR A 31 -15.55 7.17 -5.09
CA THR A 31 -14.32 6.84 -5.84
C THR A 31 -13.35 6.13 -4.92
N VAL A 32 -12.78 5.02 -5.39
CA VAL A 32 -11.66 4.34 -4.73
C VAL A 32 -10.35 4.98 -5.24
N THR A 33 -9.52 5.45 -4.33
CA THR A 33 -8.22 6.03 -4.64
C THR A 33 -7.11 5.01 -4.40
N LEU A 34 -6.38 4.66 -5.45
CA LEU A 34 -5.20 3.80 -5.38
C LEU A 34 -3.94 4.68 -5.32
N VAL A 35 -3.41 4.87 -4.14
CA VAL A 35 -2.20 5.67 -3.90
C VAL A 35 -0.97 4.86 -4.32
N VAL A 36 -0.18 5.43 -5.21
CA VAL A 36 1.10 4.90 -5.68
C VAL A 36 2.20 5.82 -5.18
N PRO A 37 3.07 5.38 -4.26
CA PRO A 37 4.08 6.24 -3.64
C PRO A 37 5.33 6.43 -4.52
N PHE A 38 5.15 6.43 -5.83
CA PHE A 38 6.19 6.56 -6.85
C PHE A 38 5.73 7.49 -7.97
N ALA A 39 6.69 7.96 -8.78
CA ALA A 39 6.42 8.83 -9.91
C ALA A 39 5.52 8.14 -10.94
N ALA A 40 4.66 8.93 -11.57
CA ALA A 40 3.84 8.48 -12.69
C ALA A 40 4.71 8.00 -13.86
N GLY A 41 4.24 6.98 -14.58
CA GLY A 41 4.93 6.37 -15.71
C GLY A 41 5.98 5.31 -15.33
N GLY A 42 6.26 5.12 -14.03
CA GLY A 42 7.14 4.07 -13.54
C GLY A 42 6.49 2.68 -13.54
N PRO A 43 7.26 1.61 -13.24
CA PRO A 43 6.74 0.24 -13.24
C PRO A 43 5.54 0.03 -12.31
N THR A 44 5.60 0.56 -11.08
CA THR A 44 4.51 0.45 -10.11
C THR A 44 3.27 1.22 -10.54
N ASP A 45 3.43 2.38 -11.19
CA ASP A 45 2.31 3.15 -11.72
C ASP A 45 1.59 2.41 -12.85
N ARG A 46 2.32 1.72 -13.71
CA ARG A 46 1.73 0.89 -14.77
C ARG A 46 0.87 -0.23 -14.18
N VAL A 47 1.42 -0.98 -13.23
CA VAL A 47 0.67 -2.04 -12.53
C VAL A 47 -0.57 -1.46 -11.84
N ALA A 48 -0.44 -0.27 -11.22
CA ALA A 48 -1.57 0.40 -10.57
C ALA A 48 -2.69 0.75 -11.53
N ARG A 49 -2.36 1.25 -12.72
CA ARG A 49 -3.36 1.61 -13.75
C ARG A 49 -4.07 0.39 -14.31
N ASP A 50 -3.32 -0.69 -14.57
CA ASP A 50 -3.90 -1.95 -15.02
C ASP A 50 -4.82 -2.54 -13.94
N LEU A 51 -4.41 -2.51 -12.67
CA LEU A 51 -5.23 -2.93 -11.53
C LEU A 51 -6.47 -2.06 -11.37
N ALA A 52 -6.32 -0.74 -11.44
CA ALA A 52 -7.44 0.20 -11.33
C ALA A 52 -8.50 -0.07 -12.41
N GLU A 53 -8.08 -0.32 -13.65
CA GLU A 53 -9.00 -0.68 -14.74
C GLU A 53 -9.70 -2.01 -14.48
N ALA A 54 -8.94 -3.04 -14.05
CA ALA A 54 -9.49 -4.35 -13.75
C ALA A 54 -10.50 -4.33 -12.58
N LEU A 55 -10.32 -3.44 -11.61
CA LEU A 55 -11.20 -3.31 -10.45
C LEU A 55 -12.50 -2.56 -10.74
N ARG A 56 -12.56 -1.71 -11.77
CA ARG A 56 -13.76 -0.90 -12.06
C ARG A 56 -15.03 -1.73 -12.23
N LYS A 57 -14.97 -2.78 -13.03
CA LYS A 57 -16.13 -3.60 -13.32
C LYS A 57 -16.61 -4.41 -12.12
N PRO A 58 -15.74 -5.18 -11.41
CA PRO A 58 -16.18 -5.95 -10.25
C PRO A 58 -16.63 -5.08 -9.08
N LEU A 59 -16.05 -3.89 -8.89
CA LEU A 59 -16.48 -2.97 -7.84
C LEU A 59 -17.69 -2.12 -8.24
N GLY A 60 -18.00 -1.98 -9.52
CA GLY A 60 -19.02 -1.05 -9.98
C GLY A 60 -18.74 0.41 -9.62
N ALA A 61 -17.44 0.75 -9.40
CA ALA A 61 -17.01 2.04 -8.91
C ALA A 61 -15.87 2.65 -9.75
N THR A 62 -15.71 3.95 -9.66
CA THR A 62 -14.54 4.62 -10.23
C THR A 62 -13.31 4.33 -9.37
N VAL A 63 -12.24 3.85 -10.01
CA VAL A 63 -10.94 3.67 -9.37
C VAL A 63 -9.94 4.64 -10.02
N VAL A 64 -9.30 5.49 -9.22
CA VAL A 64 -8.30 6.47 -9.68
C VAL A 64 -6.94 6.17 -9.09
N VAL A 65 -5.89 6.35 -9.89
CA VAL A 65 -4.50 6.25 -9.44
C VAL A 65 -4.00 7.63 -9.04
N ASP A 66 -3.43 7.73 -7.83
CA ASP A 66 -2.85 8.95 -7.27
C ASP A 66 -1.38 8.73 -6.95
N ASN A 67 -0.51 9.39 -7.70
CA ASN A 67 0.95 9.28 -7.51
C ASN A 67 1.43 10.25 -6.44
N THR A 68 1.80 9.73 -5.27
CA THR A 68 2.32 10.50 -4.12
C THR A 68 3.76 10.07 -3.85
N ALA A 69 4.69 10.48 -4.73
CA ALA A 69 6.10 10.12 -4.64
C ALA A 69 6.85 10.90 -3.54
N GLY A 70 7.98 10.37 -3.11
CA GLY A 70 8.93 11.04 -2.23
C GLY A 70 9.43 10.19 -1.08
N ALA A 71 10.65 10.51 -0.63
CA ALA A 71 11.35 9.90 0.50
C ALA A 71 11.27 8.35 0.47
N GLY A 72 11.62 7.73 -0.66
CA GLY A 72 11.60 6.27 -0.83
C GLY A 72 10.23 5.63 -0.56
N SER A 73 9.16 6.26 -1.02
CA SER A 73 7.74 5.88 -0.85
C SER A 73 7.12 6.17 0.53
N SER A 74 7.89 6.66 1.52
CA SER A 74 7.36 6.87 2.87
C SER A 74 6.31 7.99 2.95
N ILE A 75 6.33 8.98 2.05
CA ILE A 75 5.32 10.07 2.02
C ILE A 75 3.94 9.51 1.64
N GLY A 76 3.85 8.77 0.55
CA GLY A 76 2.60 8.15 0.11
C GLY A 76 2.08 7.12 1.10
N ALA A 77 2.96 6.29 1.66
CA ALA A 77 2.59 5.33 2.69
C ALA A 77 2.04 6.01 3.95
N ALA A 78 2.69 7.09 4.43
CA ALA A 78 2.22 7.86 5.58
C ALA A 78 0.86 8.52 5.33
N ARG A 79 0.58 8.92 4.10
CA ARG A 79 -0.74 9.47 3.73
C ARG A 79 -1.84 8.42 3.88
N VAL A 80 -1.59 7.20 3.38
CA VAL A 80 -2.57 6.11 3.49
C VAL A 80 -2.74 5.65 4.93
N ALA A 81 -1.66 5.53 5.70
CA ALA A 81 -1.72 5.18 7.13
C ALA A 81 -2.60 6.14 7.96
N ARG A 82 -2.75 7.39 7.52
CA ARG A 82 -3.59 8.41 8.18
C ARG A 82 -4.97 8.57 7.54
N ALA A 83 -5.25 7.87 6.46
CA ALA A 83 -6.54 7.93 5.81
C ALA A 83 -7.63 7.24 6.66
N THR A 84 -8.89 7.60 6.41
CA THR A 84 -10.02 6.90 7.03
C THR A 84 -10.01 5.43 6.60
N PRO A 85 -10.12 4.46 7.53
CA PRO A 85 -10.08 3.04 7.21
C PRO A 85 -11.44 2.54 6.68
N ASP A 86 -11.95 3.18 5.64
CA ASP A 86 -13.26 2.92 5.05
C ASP A 86 -13.18 2.14 3.72
N GLY A 87 -11.98 1.72 3.32
CA GLY A 87 -11.73 0.95 2.09
C GLY A 87 -11.62 1.81 0.82
N TYR A 88 -11.81 3.13 0.87
CA TYR A 88 -11.72 3.99 -0.32
C TYR A 88 -10.34 4.54 -0.60
N THR A 89 -9.39 4.35 0.32
CA THR A 89 -7.98 4.74 0.11
C THR A 89 -7.10 3.50 0.24
N LEU A 90 -6.54 3.07 -0.87
CA LEU A 90 -5.69 1.89 -0.97
C LEU A 90 -4.24 2.30 -1.26
N LEU A 91 -3.28 1.50 -0.82
CA LEU A 91 -1.86 1.67 -1.13
C LEU A 91 -1.39 0.54 -2.02
N LEU A 92 -0.83 0.84 -3.18
CA LEU A 92 -0.04 -0.10 -3.96
C LEU A 92 1.45 0.22 -3.78
N ASN A 93 2.15 -0.66 -3.10
CA ASN A 93 3.58 -0.52 -2.84
C ASN A 93 4.31 -1.80 -3.25
N HIS A 94 5.63 -1.83 -3.14
CA HIS A 94 6.48 -2.98 -3.45
C HIS A 94 7.30 -3.42 -2.22
N ILE A 95 8.20 -4.36 -2.41
CA ILE A 95 9.06 -4.94 -1.36
C ILE A 95 9.79 -3.89 -0.50
N GLY A 96 10.06 -2.70 -1.04
CA GLY A 96 10.68 -1.60 -0.30
C GLY A 96 9.93 -1.19 0.96
N MET A 97 8.61 -1.41 1.01
CA MET A 97 7.82 -1.10 2.21
C MET A 97 8.23 -1.96 3.41
N SER A 98 8.49 -3.24 3.22
CA SER A 98 8.90 -4.15 4.31
C SER A 98 10.30 -3.84 4.84
N THR A 99 11.16 -3.19 4.05
CA THR A 99 12.51 -2.80 4.46
C THR A 99 12.59 -1.42 5.11
N MET A 100 11.54 -0.59 5.00
CA MET A 100 11.52 0.76 5.57
C MET A 100 11.87 0.84 7.06
N PRO A 101 11.36 -0.04 7.96
CA PRO A 101 11.69 0.03 9.37
C PRO A 101 13.17 -0.14 9.67
N ALA A 102 13.90 -0.85 8.81
CA ALA A 102 15.35 -1.04 8.95
C ALA A 102 16.17 0.11 8.33
N LEU A 103 15.63 0.79 7.31
CA LEU A 103 16.33 1.83 6.57
C LEU A 103 16.11 3.24 7.12
N TYR A 104 14.94 3.50 7.70
CA TYR A 104 14.56 4.84 8.17
C TYR A 104 14.57 4.91 9.70
N ARG A 105 15.32 5.84 10.26
CA ARG A 105 15.39 6.06 11.72
C ARG A 105 14.08 6.51 12.34
N LYS A 106 13.25 7.22 11.57
CA LYS A 106 11.93 7.70 12.01
C LYS A 106 10.94 7.55 10.86
N LEU A 107 9.95 6.72 11.07
CA LEU A 107 8.74 6.66 10.24
C LEU A 107 7.59 7.26 11.04
N SER A 108 6.67 7.94 10.36
CA SER A 108 5.45 8.49 10.98
C SER A 108 4.30 7.49 10.99
N PHE A 109 4.58 6.22 10.71
CA PHE A 109 3.64 5.10 10.67
C PHE A 109 4.37 3.79 10.99
N SER A 110 3.60 2.79 11.36
CA SER A 110 4.06 1.43 11.62
C SER A 110 3.69 0.52 10.45
N VAL A 111 4.70 -0.02 9.76
CA VAL A 111 4.45 -0.92 8.61
C VAL A 111 3.57 -2.12 9.00
N PRO A 112 3.80 -2.84 10.11
CA PRO A 112 2.97 -3.99 10.44
C PRO A 112 1.60 -3.65 11.06
N ASN A 113 1.39 -2.42 11.60
CA ASN A 113 0.23 -2.16 12.43
C ASN A 113 -0.75 -1.12 11.85
N ASP A 114 -0.29 -0.24 10.95
CA ASP A 114 -1.12 0.86 10.45
C ASP A 114 -1.75 0.56 9.08
N PHE A 115 -1.65 -0.70 8.61
CA PHE A 115 -2.19 -1.13 7.33
C PHE A 115 -2.90 -2.47 7.45
N GLU A 116 -4.02 -2.60 6.74
CA GLU A 116 -4.66 -3.88 6.46
C GLU A 116 -4.15 -4.41 5.12
N TYR A 117 -3.52 -5.59 5.12
CA TYR A 117 -2.94 -6.17 3.92
C TYR A 117 -3.97 -6.99 3.15
N LEU A 118 -4.33 -6.53 1.96
CA LEU A 118 -5.36 -7.16 1.14
C LEU A 118 -4.83 -8.33 0.30
N GLY A 119 -3.63 -8.20 -0.25
CA GLY A 119 -3.04 -9.24 -1.07
C GLY A 119 -1.86 -8.78 -1.92
N MET A 120 -1.23 -9.74 -2.57
CA MET A 120 -0.15 -9.52 -3.53
C MET A 120 -0.72 -9.46 -4.96
N VAL A 121 -0.45 -8.36 -5.67
CA VAL A 121 -0.95 -8.15 -7.04
C VAL A 121 -0.10 -8.92 -8.06
N ASN A 122 1.23 -8.83 -7.92
CA ASN A 122 2.19 -9.53 -8.78
C ASN A 122 3.53 -9.71 -8.10
N GLU A 123 4.35 -10.57 -8.65
CA GLU A 123 5.77 -10.73 -8.30
C GLU A 123 6.65 -10.13 -9.39
N VAL A 124 7.67 -9.37 -8.97
CA VAL A 124 8.67 -8.81 -9.88
C VAL A 124 10.04 -9.24 -9.40
N PRO A 125 10.75 -10.11 -10.14
CA PRO A 125 12.09 -10.51 -9.75
C PRO A 125 13.05 -9.32 -9.84
N MET A 126 13.87 -9.15 -8.81
CA MET A 126 14.92 -8.15 -8.82
C MET A 126 16.19 -8.74 -9.45
N THR A 127 16.79 -8.01 -10.37
CA THR A 127 18.06 -8.37 -11.00
C THR A 127 19.12 -7.32 -10.71
N LEU A 128 20.34 -7.79 -10.48
CA LEU A 128 21.50 -6.93 -10.40
C LEU A 128 22.15 -6.86 -11.78
N ILE A 129 22.21 -5.67 -12.32
CA ILE A 129 22.87 -5.42 -13.61
C ILE A 129 24.06 -4.48 -13.41
N ALA A 130 25.07 -4.64 -14.24
CA ALA A 130 26.22 -3.77 -14.25
C ALA A 130 26.56 -3.35 -15.68
N ARG A 131 27.36 -2.28 -15.83
CA ARG A 131 27.90 -1.91 -17.13
C ARG A 131 28.79 -3.02 -17.69
N PRO A 132 28.88 -3.18 -19.02
CA PRO A 132 29.70 -4.23 -19.66
C PRO A 132 31.18 -4.20 -19.27
N THR A 133 31.69 -3.03 -18.84
CA THR A 133 33.09 -2.85 -18.42
C THR A 133 33.32 -3.20 -16.94
N MET A 134 32.32 -3.74 -16.23
CA MET A 134 32.49 -4.22 -14.86
C MET A 134 33.45 -5.41 -14.85
N PRO A 135 34.51 -5.37 -14.03
CA PRO A 135 35.52 -6.46 -13.97
C PRO A 135 35.06 -7.60 -13.06
N ALA A 136 33.81 -8.02 -13.20
CA ALA A 136 33.21 -9.13 -12.44
C ALA A 136 32.15 -9.81 -13.31
N ASN A 137 32.24 -11.10 -13.52
CA ASN A 137 31.35 -11.87 -14.39
C ASN A 137 30.34 -12.72 -13.61
N ASN A 138 30.47 -12.76 -12.28
CA ASN A 138 29.55 -13.48 -11.39
C ASN A 138 29.51 -12.83 -10.02
N PHE A 139 28.60 -13.29 -9.17
CA PHE A 139 28.35 -12.70 -7.85
C PHE A 139 29.57 -12.80 -6.91
N LYS A 140 30.35 -13.88 -6.99
CA LYS A 140 31.54 -14.06 -6.15
C LYS A 140 32.63 -13.04 -6.52
N GLU A 141 32.89 -12.85 -7.80
CA GLU A 141 33.84 -11.84 -8.30
C GLU A 141 33.34 -10.42 -7.97
N LEU A 142 32.06 -10.16 -8.13
CA LEU A 142 31.45 -8.88 -7.78
C LEU A 142 31.63 -8.55 -6.29
N THR A 143 31.37 -9.50 -5.40
CA THR A 143 31.53 -9.28 -3.95
C THR A 143 33.02 -9.04 -3.58
N ALA A 144 33.95 -9.76 -4.19
CA ALA A 144 35.36 -9.52 -4.00
C ALA A 144 35.78 -8.12 -4.49
N TRP A 145 35.33 -7.73 -5.67
CA TRP A 145 35.60 -6.41 -6.24
C TRP A 145 35.01 -5.28 -5.37
N ILE A 146 33.78 -5.44 -4.85
CA ILE A 146 33.15 -4.49 -3.92
C ILE A 146 34.00 -4.31 -2.66
N GLN A 147 34.52 -5.40 -2.09
CA GLN A 147 35.34 -5.34 -0.88
C GLN A 147 36.63 -4.54 -1.12
N GLN A 148 37.27 -4.70 -2.31
CA GLN A 148 38.46 -3.98 -2.69
C GLN A 148 38.24 -2.50 -3.01
N ASN A 149 37.01 -2.13 -3.37
CA ASN A 149 36.64 -0.78 -3.81
C ASN A 149 35.66 -0.06 -2.86
N LYS A 150 35.68 -0.39 -1.56
CA LYS A 150 34.82 0.24 -0.55
C LYS A 150 34.91 1.77 -0.60
N GLY A 151 33.78 2.44 -0.57
CA GLY A 151 33.68 3.90 -0.61
C GLY A 151 33.85 4.54 -2.00
N LYS A 152 34.08 3.74 -3.06
CA LYS A 152 34.23 4.22 -4.45
C LYS A 152 33.13 3.72 -5.38
N ILE A 153 32.12 3.04 -4.84
CA ILE A 153 31.07 2.38 -5.60
C ILE A 153 29.77 3.15 -5.42
N ASN A 154 29.07 3.39 -6.52
CA ASN A 154 27.72 3.90 -6.52
C ASN A 154 26.76 2.80 -6.96
N LEU A 155 25.70 2.57 -6.19
CA LEU A 155 24.57 1.75 -6.53
C LEU A 155 23.43 2.66 -6.98
N GLY A 156 23.00 2.49 -8.22
CA GLY A 156 21.80 3.14 -8.73
C GLY A 156 20.57 2.24 -8.53
N ASN A 157 19.42 2.82 -8.26
CA ASN A 157 18.12 2.16 -8.19
C ASN A 157 17.09 2.91 -9.04
#